data_a9e3e7f5414a9f190ed9dfbd7895dc18
#
_entry.id   a9e3e7f5414a9f190ed9dfbd7895dc18
#
_cell.length_a   1.000
_cell.length_b   1.000
_cell.length_c   1.000
_cell.angle_alpha   90.00
_cell.angle_beta   90.00
_cell.angle_gamma   90.00
#
_symmetry.space_group_name_H-M   'P 1'
#
loop_
_entity.id
_entity.type
_entity.pdbx_description
1 polymer ?
#
loop_
_entity_poly.entity_id
_entity_poly.type
_entity_poly.pdbx_seq_one_letter_code
_entity_poly.pdbx_strand_id
1 'polypeptide(L)'
;MAKKKSRKSKPAKSTRKAATRSSKKSVRRAAPRRSAPDALLAPIKGATSREVGGVRLDVAPAGQARVKRMIYPPGFRWSKAMKPMVGTDRCMHAHAGFLARGEIHIEYADGCVVEYKAPQVVAIDPGHDGWVVGKEVVVLIEFDFEGDTVSRLGMPTEHKH
;
A
#
# COMPACT_ATOMS: atom_id res chain seq x y z
N MET A 1 0.43 89.44 49.05
CA MET A 1 -0.39 89.33 50.29
C MET A 1 -1.52 88.35 50.05
N ALA A 2 -1.82 87.60 51.11
CA ALA A 2 -3.00 86.78 51.35
C ALA A 2 -3.09 85.41 50.73
N LYS A 3 -2.91 84.46 51.61
CA LYS A 3 -3.24 83.04 51.59
C LYS A 3 -4.74 82.78 51.44
N LYS A 4 -5.18 81.74 50.77
CA LYS A 4 -6.39 81.05 51.20
C LYS A 4 -6.29 79.56 50.95
N LYS A 5 -6.45 78.76 51.98
CA LYS A 5 -6.61 77.30 52.08
C LYS A 5 -7.98 76.92 51.51
N SER A 6 -8.09 75.73 50.90
CA SER A 6 -9.33 74.91 50.98
C SER A 6 -9.10 73.51 50.52
N ARG A 7 -9.25 72.66 51.38
CA ARG A 7 -10.08 71.44 51.66
C ARG A 7 -10.04 70.33 50.59
N LYS A 8 -9.52 69.24 51.12
CA LYS A 8 -9.64 67.86 50.56
C LYS A 8 -11.09 67.34 50.57
N SER A 9 -11.50 66.76 49.51
CA SER A 9 -12.60 65.77 49.53
C SER A 9 -12.17 64.51 48.82
N LYS A 10 -12.31 63.41 49.53
CA LYS A 10 -12.09 62.00 49.02
C LYS A 10 -13.29 61.59 48.20
N PRO A 11 -13.12 60.87 47.08
CA PRO A 11 -14.21 60.05 46.52
C PRO A 11 -14.12 58.61 46.91
N ALA A 12 -15.27 58.02 47.08
CA ALA A 12 -15.56 56.69 47.52
C ALA A 12 -15.08 55.56 46.58
N LYS A 13 -14.61 54.47 47.18
CA LYS A 13 -14.32 53.23 46.47
C LYS A 13 -15.63 52.55 46.02
N SER A 14 -15.86 52.45 44.73
CA SER A 14 -16.86 51.55 44.13
C SER A 14 -16.18 50.24 43.75
N THR A 15 -16.46 49.19 44.49
CA THR A 15 -16.06 47.83 44.20
C THR A 15 -16.98 47.23 43.15
N ARG A 16 -16.54 47.23 41.91
CA ARG A 16 -17.21 46.44 40.84
C ARG A 16 -16.65 45.03 40.88
N LYS A 17 -17.45 44.08 41.34
CA LYS A 17 -17.23 42.66 41.25
C LYS A 17 -17.26 42.21 39.79
N ALA A 18 -16.09 41.88 39.24
CA ALA A 18 -16.01 41.29 37.90
C ALA A 18 -16.47 39.79 37.97
N ALA A 19 -17.58 39.52 37.33
CA ALA A 19 -18.04 38.12 37.14
C ALA A 19 -17.20 37.47 36.03
N THR A 20 -16.32 36.58 36.39
CA THR A 20 -15.60 35.70 35.46
C THR A 20 -16.54 34.68 34.87
N ARG A 21 -16.97 34.92 33.66
CA ARG A 21 -17.77 34.00 32.85
C ARG A 21 -16.81 32.92 32.29
N SER A 22 -16.68 31.78 32.97
CA SER A 22 -15.96 30.63 32.49
C SER A 22 -16.70 30.03 31.29
N SER A 23 -16.20 30.28 30.10
CA SER A 23 -16.65 29.62 28.89
C SER A 23 -16.06 28.20 28.84
N LYS A 24 -16.84 27.21 29.24
CA LYS A 24 -16.52 25.80 29.00
C LYS A 24 -16.51 25.55 27.49
N LYS A 25 -15.33 25.59 26.89
CA LYS A 25 -15.09 25.19 25.50
C LYS A 25 -15.36 23.69 25.41
N SER A 26 -16.53 23.32 24.91
CA SER A 26 -16.89 21.93 24.59
C SER A 26 -15.93 21.43 23.52
N VAL A 27 -14.98 20.59 23.93
CA VAL A 27 -14.14 19.84 22.98
C VAL A 27 -15.02 18.80 22.32
N ARG A 28 -15.56 19.10 21.16
CA ARG A 28 -16.22 18.13 20.30
C ARG A 28 -15.16 17.08 19.92
N ARG A 29 -15.23 15.91 20.52
CA ARG A 29 -14.50 14.73 20.08
C ARG A 29 -14.87 14.47 18.60
N ALA A 30 -13.89 14.70 17.71
CA ALA A 30 -14.06 14.35 16.31
C ALA A 30 -14.34 12.83 16.24
N ALA A 31 -15.43 12.47 15.56
CA ALA A 31 -15.71 11.06 15.26
C ALA A 31 -14.53 10.47 14.49
N PRO A 32 -14.16 9.19 14.71
CA PRO A 32 -13.08 8.55 14.00
C PRO A 32 -13.39 8.64 12.49
N ARG A 33 -12.55 9.32 11.73
CA ARG A 33 -12.63 9.33 10.27
C ARG A 33 -12.49 7.88 9.82
N ARG A 34 -13.51 7.33 9.18
CA ARG A 34 -13.39 6.06 8.46
C ARG A 34 -12.21 6.21 7.51
N SER A 35 -11.19 5.39 7.68
CA SER A 35 -10.06 5.35 6.75
C SER A 35 -10.61 5.12 5.34
N ALA A 36 -10.13 5.88 4.36
CA ALA A 36 -10.47 5.63 2.97
C ALA A 36 -10.11 4.18 2.62
N PRO A 37 -10.90 3.51 1.77
CA PRO A 37 -10.56 2.16 1.33
C PRO A 37 -9.16 2.17 0.70
N ASP A 38 -8.40 1.13 0.98
CA ASP A 38 -7.04 0.96 0.46
C ASP A 38 -7.08 0.86 -1.07
N ALA A 39 -6.55 1.87 -1.75
CA ALA A 39 -6.57 1.97 -3.21
C ALA A 39 -5.86 0.79 -3.91
N LEU A 40 -4.84 0.20 -3.28
CA LEU A 40 -4.13 -0.96 -3.83
C LEU A 40 -4.95 -2.25 -3.76
N LEU A 41 -5.95 -2.32 -2.89
CA LEU A 41 -6.82 -3.49 -2.70
C LEU A 41 -8.24 -3.27 -3.25
N ALA A 42 -8.61 -2.03 -3.58
CA ALA A 42 -9.92 -1.68 -4.12
C ALA A 42 -10.16 -2.35 -5.49
N PRO A 43 -11.41 -2.64 -5.88
CA PRO A 43 -11.73 -3.16 -7.21
C PRO A 43 -11.20 -2.24 -8.31
N ILE A 44 -10.65 -2.83 -9.38
CA ILE A 44 -10.19 -2.08 -10.56
C ILE A 44 -11.34 -2.04 -11.57
N LYS A 45 -11.72 -0.84 -12.02
CA LYS A 45 -12.76 -0.68 -13.06
C LYS A 45 -12.29 -1.33 -14.36
N GLY A 46 -13.14 -2.18 -14.92
CA GLY A 46 -12.87 -2.87 -16.18
C GLY A 46 -11.98 -4.11 -16.06
N ALA A 47 -11.54 -4.47 -14.85
CA ALA A 47 -10.82 -5.71 -14.64
C ALA A 47 -11.76 -6.90 -14.38
N THR A 48 -11.35 -8.07 -14.86
CA THR A 48 -11.89 -9.36 -14.42
C THR A 48 -11.08 -9.83 -13.21
N SER A 49 -11.76 -10.17 -12.13
CA SER A 49 -11.13 -10.65 -10.90
C SER A 49 -11.37 -12.15 -10.72
N ARG A 50 -10.33 -12.89 -10.31
CA ARG A 50 -10.41 -14.31 -9.92
C ARG A 50 -9.45 -14.59 -8.79
N GLU A 51 -9.65 -15.72 -8.13
CA GLU A 51 -8.72 -16.24 -7.12
C GLU A 51 -8.14 -17.57 -7.60
N VAL A 52 -6.84 -17.71 -7.48
CA VAL A 52 -6.10 -18.94 -7.86
C VAL A 52 -5.03 -19.18 -6.81
N GLY A 53 -5.06 -20.33 -6.15
CA GLY A 53 -4.07 -20.67 -5.11
C GLY A 53 -4.03 -19.69 -3.94
N GLY A 54 -5.16 -19.05 -3.60
CA GLY A 54 -5.24 -18.00 -2.57
C GLY A 54 -4.73 -16.63 -3.03
N VAL A 55 -4.26 -16.50 -4.29
CA VAL A 55 -3.85 -15.24 -4.89
C VAL A 55 -5.03 -14.62 -5.61
N ARG A 56 -5.37 -13.39 -5.26
CA ARG A 56 -6.33 -12.60 -6.04
C ARG A 56 -5.62 -12.03 -7.26
N LEU A 57 -6.19 -12.29 -8.42
CA LEU A 57 -5.71 -11.84 -9.72
C LEU A 57 -6.78 -10.96 -10.37
N ASP A 58 -6.46 -9.68 -10.56
CA ASP A 58 -7.27 -8.74 -11.34
C ASP A 58 -6.58 -8.50 -12.69
N VAL A 59 -7.30 -8.69 -13.80
CA VAL A 59 -6.76 -8.53 -15.16
C VAL A 59 -7.60 -7.54 -15.93
N ALA A 60 -6.96 -6.51 -16.49
CA ALA A 60 -7.59 -5.51 -17.35
C ALA A 60 -6.86 -5.40 -18.69
N PRO A 61 -7.56 -5.26 -19.83
CA PRO A 61 -6.92 -5.01 -21.11
C PRO A 61 -6.26 -3.64 -21.14
N ALA A 62 -5.09 -3.54 -21.78
CA ALA A 62 -4.32 -2.32 -21.95
C ALA A 62 -3.69 -2.29 -23.36
N GLY A 63 -4.49 -1.96 -24.38
CA GLY A 63 -4.06 -2.04 -25.78
C GLY A 63 -3.80 -3.48 -26.21
N GLN A 64 -2.57 -3.78 -26.67
CA GLN A 64 -2.14 -5.15 -27.01
C GLN A 64 -1.66 -5.95 -25.81
N ALA A 65 -1.49 -5.29 -24.66
CA ALA A 65 -1.09 -5.91 -23.40
C ALA A 65 -2.28 -6.06 -22.45
N ARG A 66 -2.03 -6.72 -21.33
CA ARG A 66 -2.91 -6.74 -20.16
C ARG A 66 -2.13 -6.14 -18.99
N VAL A 67 -2.82 -5.43 -18.12
CA VAL A 67 -2.32 -5.12 -16.77
C VAL A 67 -2.90 -6.14 -15.81
N LYS A 68 -2.03 -6.82 -15.08
CA LYS A 68 -2.41 -7.71 -14.00
C LYS A 68 -2.05 -7.07 -12.66
N ARG A 69 -2.95 -7.16 -11.70
CA ARG A 69 -2.62 -6.92 -10.30
C ARG A 69 -2.77 -8.22 -9.56
N MET A 70 -1.68 -8.70 -8.99
CA MET A 70 -1.65 -9.87 -8.14
C MET A 70 -1.54 -9.45 -6.69
N ILE A 71 -2.41 -10.00 -5.84
CA ILE A 71 -2.41 -9.78 -4.39
C ILE A 71 -2.15 -11.12 -3.74
N TYR A 72 -0.93 -11.28 -3.25
CA TYR A 72 -0.49 -12.49 -2.57
C TYR A 72 -0.74 -12.35 -1.06
N PRO A 73 -1.39 -13.32 -0.42
CA PRO A 73 -1.58 -13.30 1.02
C PRO A 73 -0.27 -13.57 1.78
N PRO A 74 -0.18 -13.14 3.06
CA PRO A 74 0.90 -13.58 3.93
C PRO A 74 0.99 -15.11 3.99
N GLY A 75 2.22 -15.63 3.97
CA GLY A 75 2.47 -17.06 3.98
C GLY A 75 2.30 -17.77 2.62
N PHE A 76 1.97 -17.02 1.56
CA PHE A 76 1.98 -17.60 0.21
C PHE A 76 3.37 -18.12 -0.15
N ARG A 77 3.40 -19.31 -0.76
CA ARG A 77 4.55 -19.84 -1.48
C ARG A 77 4.06 -20.57 -2.74
N TRP A 78 4.64 -20.22 -3.89
CA TRP A 78 4.20 -20.72 -5.19
C TRP A 78 4.23 -22.25 -5.27
N SER A 79 5.34 -22.87 -4.84
CA SER A 79 5.50 -24.34 -4.85
C SER A 79 4.47 -25.08 -3.99
N LYS A 80 3.86 -24.43 -3.01
CA LYS A 80 2.79 -25.01 -2.17
C LYS A 80 1.41 -24.74 -2.73
N ALA A 81 1.17 -23.52 -3.21
CA ALA A 81 -0.16 -23.04 -3.59
C ALA A 81 -0.49 -23.26 -5.07
N MET A 82 0.48 -23.10 -5.95
CA MET A 82 0.27 -23.07 -7.41
C MET A 82 0.76 -24.35 -8.11
N LYS A 83 1.92 -24.89 -7.71
CA LYS A 83 2.49 -26.11 -8.30
C LYS A 83 1.50 -27.28 -8.41
N PRO A 84 0.66 -27.58 -7.41
CA PRO A 84 -0.31 -28.68 -7.51
C PRO A 84 -1.37 -28.48 -8.60
N MET A 85 -1.61 -27.24 -9.01
CA MET A 85 -2.65 -26.88 -9.99
C MET A 85 -2.10 -26.73 -11.41
N VAL A 86 -0.85 -26.29 -11.57
CA VAL A 86 -0.27 -25.98 -12.89
C VAL A 86 0.61 -27.11 -13.44
N GLY A 87 1.04 -28.06 -12.60
CA GLY A 87 1.76 -29.24 -13.01
C GLY A 87 3.22 -29.03 -13.41
N THR A 88 3.79 -27.85 -13.16
CA THR A 88 5.21 -27.56 -13.36
C THR A 88 5.94 -27.49 -12.03
N ASP A 89 7.24 -27.78 -12.00
CA ASP A 89 8.03 -27.73 -10.77
C ASP A 89 8.28 -26.31 -10.28
N ARG A 90 8.28 -25.34 -11.19
CA ARG A 90 8.50 -23.92 -10.94
C ARG A 90 7.54 -23.06 -11.76
N CYS A 91 7.38 -21.80 -11.38
CA CYS A 91 6.62 -20.84 -12.16
C CYS A 91 7.34 -20.53 -13.48
N MET A 92 6.68 -20.82 -14.59
CA MET A 92 7.24 -20.58 -15.94
C MET A 92 6.78 -19.26 -16.55
N HIS A 93 6.08 -18.42 -15.79
CA HIS A 93 5.74 -17.06 -16.23
C HIS A 93 6.89 -16.09 -15.94
N ALA A 94 7.15 -15.19 -16.89
CA ALA A 94 7.94 -14.00 -16.61
C ALA A 94 7.06 -12.92 -16.00
N HIS A 95 7.61 -12.17 -15.05
CA HIS A 95 6.91 -11.05 -14.44
C HIS A 95 7.70 -9.76 -14.62
N ALA A 96 7.11 -8.79 -15.29
CA ALA A 96 7.69 -7.46 -15.46
C ALA A 96 6.69 -6.40 -15.00
N GLY A 97 7.06 -5.60 -14.01
CA GLY A 97 6.12 -4.65 -13.45
C GLY A 97 6.65 -3.88 -12.26
N PHE A 98 5.74 -3.59 -11.34
CA PHE A 98 6.01 -2.77 -10.17
C PHE A 98 5.46 -3.43 -8.90
N LEU A 99 6.35 -3.73 -7.97
CA LEU A 99 6.00 -4.17 -6.63
C LEU A 99 5.54 -2.96 -5.82
N ALA A 100 4.24 -2.84 -5.61
CA ALA A 100 3.61 -1.68 -4.97
C ALA A 100 3.53 -1.82 -3.45
N ARG A 101 3.55 -3.06 -2.93
CA ARG A 101 3.46 -3.36 -1.49
C ARG A 101 4.10 -4.69 -1.14
N GLY A 102 4.63 -4.75 0.09
CA GLY A 102 5.12 -5.97 0.73
C GLY A 102 6.51 -6.37 0.26
N GLU A 103 6.88 -7.60 0.58
CA GLU A 103 8.18 -8.18 0.27
C GLU A 103 7.97 -9.60 -0.24
N ILE A 104 8.61 -9.92 -1.37
CA ILE A 104 8.57 -11.25 -1.99
C ILE A 104 9.99 -11.68 -2.35
N HIS A 105 10.33 -12.90 -2.03
CA HIS A 105 11.59 -13.52 -2.42
C HIS A 105 11.33 -14.50 -3.56
N ILE A 106 12.26 -14.54 -4.49
CA ILE A 106 12.23 -15.39 -5.70
C ILE A 106 13.45 -16.27 -5.69
N GLU A 107 13.26 -17.59 -5.83
CA GLU A 107 14.32 -18.60 -5.86
C GLU A 107 14.35 -19.29 -7.21
N TYR A 108 15.47 -19.27 -7.88
CA TYR A 108 15.70 -19.96 -9.15
C TYR A 108 16.23 -21.38 -8.97
N ALA A 109 16.33 -22.13 -10.06
CA ALA A 109 16.72 -23.52 -10.05
C ALA A 109 18.16 -23.77 -9.57
N ASP A 110 19.03 -22.80 -9.78
CA ASP A 110 20.45 -22.81 -9.36
C ASP A 110 20.65 -22.42 -7.89
N GLY A 111 19.55 -22.10 -7.16
CA GLY A 111 19.59 -21.66 -5.78
C GLY A 111 19.80 -20.16 -5.59
N CYS A 112 19.89 -19.38 -6.68
CA CYS A 112 19.92 -17.93 -6.60
C CYS A 112 18.61 -17.42 -5.99
N VAL A 113 18.72 -16.55 -4.98
CA VAL A 113 17.57 -15.87 -4.35
C VAL A 113 17.66 -14.39 -4.61
N VAL A 114 16.61 -13.84 -5.19
CA VAL A 114 16.44 -12.39 -5.40
C VAL A 114 15.34 -11.89 -4.48
N GLU A 115 15.66 -10.85 -3.71
CA GLU A 115 14.74 -10.23 -2.75
C GLU A 115 14.14 -8.96 -3.36
N TYR A 116 12.82 -8.89 -3.40
CA TYR A 116 12.10 -7.70 -3.86
C TYR A 116 11.28 -7.10 -2.72
N LYS A 117 11.54 -5.83 -2.42
CA LYS A 117 10.84 -5.07 -1.37
C LYS A 117 10.24 -3.80 -1.93
N ALA A 118 8.95 -3.62 -1.72
CA ALA A 118 8.22 -2.45 -2.23
C ALA A 118 8.71 -1.13 -1.61
N PRO A 119 8.68 -0.02 -2.38
CA PRO A 119 8.29 0.07 -3.78
C PRO A 119 9.48 -0.13 -4.74
N GLN A 120 9.38 -1.00 -5.73
CA GLN A 120 10.41 -1.14 -6.77
C GLN A 120 9.89 -1.76 -8.06
N VAL A 121 10.62 -1.56 -9.15
CA VAL A 121 10.42 -2.29 -10.42
C VAL A 121 10.91 -3.73 -10.24
N VAL A 122 10.20 -4.67 -10.83
CA VAL A 122 10.59 -6.08 -10.86
C VAL A 122 10.68 -6.58 -12.29
N ALA A 123 11.68 -7.43 -12.53
CA ALA A 123 11.79 -8.28 -13.71
C ALA A 123 12.19 -9.67 -13.20
N ILE A 124 11.27 -10.62 -13.29
CA ILE A 124 11.43 -11.96 -12.75
C ILE A 124 11.35 -12.93 -13.93
N ASP A 125 12.44 -13.68 -14.14
CA ASP A 125 12.55 -14.61 -15.24
C ASP A 125 11.73 -15.89 -14.97
N PRO A 126 11.34 -16.65 -16.01
CA PRO A 126 10.74 -17.97 -15.85
C PRO A 126 11.64 -18.95 -15.07
N GLY A 127 11.03 -19.97 -14.48
CA GLY A 127 11.75 -21.03 -13.78
C GLY A 127 12.01 -20.78 -12.29
N HIS A 128 11.16 -20.01 -11.64
CA HIS A 128 11.32 -19.61 -10.24
C HIS A 128 10.26 -20.24 -9.31
N ASP A 129 10.58 -20.33 -8.02
CA ASP A 129 9.64 -20.38 -6.89
C ASP A 129 9.57 -18.95 -6.30
N GLY A 130 8.52 -18.63 -5.55
CA GLY A 130 8.40 -17.34 -4.89
C GLY A 130 7.56 -17.43 -3.63
N TRP A 131 7.92 -16.64 -2.61
CA TRP A 131 7.17 -16.58 -1.36
C TRP A 131 7.09 -15.17 -0.77
N VAL A 132 5.98 -14.93 -0.09
CA VAL A 132 5.76 -13.68 0.65
C VAL A 132 6.52 -13.70 1.96
N VAL A 133 7.21 -12.60 2.26
CA VAL A 133 7.93 -12.39 3.51
C VAL A 133 7.10 -11.49 4.44
N GLY A 134 7.06 -11.88 5.71
CA GLY A 134 6.36 -11.11 6.73
C GLY A 134 4.85 -11.34 6.78
N LYS A 135 4.12 -10.34 7.30
CA LYS A 135 2.68 -10.42 7.59
C LYS A 135 1.83 -9.51 6.70
N GLU A 136 2.46 -8.78 5.80
CA GLU A 136 1.79 -7.88 4.88
C GLU A 136 1.46 -8.61 3.57
N VAL A 137 0.35 -8.24 2.94
CA VAL A 137 0.04 -8.70 1.59
C VAL A 137 1.05 -8.13 0.60
N VAL A 138 1.44 -8.92 -0.38
CA VAL A 138 2.22 -8.41 -1.51
C VAL A 138 1.28 -7.99 -2.62
N VAL A 139 1.50 -6.79 -3.17
CA VAL A 139 0.77 -6.28 -4.34
C VAL A 139 1.78 -6.06 -5.47
N LEU A 140 1.68 -6.89 -6.49
CA LEU A 140 2.44 -6.79 -7.73
C LEU A 140 1.52 -6.36 -8.87
N ILE A 141 1.92 -5.30 -9.58
CA ILE A 141 1.24 -4.80 -10.78
C ILE A 141 2.17 -5.02 -11.95
N GLU A 142 1.76 -5.81 -12.92
CA GLU A 142 2.60 -6.21 -14.04
C GLU A 142 1.94 -5.99 -15.40
N PHE A 143 2.77 -5.87 -16.43
CA PHE A 143 2.35 -5.94 -17.83
C PHE A 143 2.53 -7.35 -18.35
N ASP A 144 1.52 -7.87 -19.01
CA ASP A 144 1.48 -9.23 -19.49
C ASP A 144 0.96 -9.26 -20.94
N PHE A 145 1.53 -10.14 -21.77
CA PHE A 145 1.19 -10.32 -23.18
C PHE A 145 0.67 -11.73 -23.47
N GLU A 146 0.00 -12.35 -22.52
CA GLU A 146 -0.71 -13.65 -22.70
C GLU A 146 0.14 -14.79 -23.26
N GLY A 147 1.30 -15.03 -22.67
CA GLY A 147 2.22 -16.07 -23.10
C GLY A 147 3.39 -15.58 -23.98
N ASP A 148 3.35 -14.33 -24.41
CA ASP A 148 4.39 -13.70 -25.23
C ASP A 148 5.21 -12.63 -24.48
N THR A 149 5.09 -12.58 -23.17
CA THR A 149 5.72 -11.54 -22.33
C THR A 149 7.25 -11.54 -22.45
N VAL A 150 7.88 -12.73 -22.45
CA VAL A 150 9.34 -12.88 -22.60
C VAL A 150 9.83 -12.27 -23.90
N SER A 151 9.22 -12.65 -25.02
CA SER A 151 9.55 -12.17 -26.35
C SER A 151 9.31 -10.65 -26.50
N ARG A 152 8.14 -10.18 -26.07
CA ARG A 152 7.72 -8.78 -26.20
C ARG A 152 8.58 -7.82 -25.39
N LEU A 153 9.06 -8.26 -24.24
CA LEU A 153 9.89 -7.43 -23.35
C LEU A 153 11.39 -7.72 -23.46
N GLY A 154 11.78 -8.67 -24.34
CA GLY A 154 13.19 -9.06 -24.50
C GLY A 154 13.79 -9.65 -23.23
N MET A 155 12.97 -10.32 -22.41
CA MET A 155 13.43 -10.97 -21.18
C MET A 155 14.14 -12.30 -21.48
N PRO A 156 15.04 -12.77 -20.63
CA PRO A 156 15.59 -14.11 -20.72
C PRO A 156 14.50 -15.20 -20.63
N THR A 157 14.70 -16.31 -21.32
CA THR A 157 13.83 -17.47 -21.22
C THR A 157 14.08 -18.30 -19.96
N GLU A 158 15.24 -18.09 -19.34
CA GLU A 158 15.65 -18.69 -18.06
C GLU A 158 16.58 -17.72 -17.33
N HIS A 159 16.66 -17.83 -16.00
CA HIS A 159 17.57 -17.01 -15.20
C HIS A 159 19.03 -17.34 -15.52
N LYS A 160 19.85 -16.30 -15.69
CA LYS A 160 21.30 -16.40 -15.92
C LYS A 160 22.02 -15.39 -15.02
N HIS A 161 23.15 -15.80 -14.48
CA HIS A 161 24.06 -14.94 -13.75
C HIS A 161 25.00 -14.18 -14.68
#